data_ce025484b68f70e578caed5850ac0564
#
_entry.id   ce025484b68f70e578caed5850ac0564
#
_cell.length_a   1.000
_cell.length_b   1.000
_cell.length_c   1.000
_cell.angle_alpha   90.00
_cell.angle_beta   90.00
_cell.angle_gamma   90.00
#
_symmetry.space_group_name_H-M   'P 1'
#
loop_
_entity.id
_entity.type
_entity.pdbx_description
1 polymer ?
#
loop_
_entity_poly.entity_id
_entity_poly.type
_entity_poly.pdbx_seq_one_letter_code
_entity_poly.pdbx_strand_id
1 'polypeptide(L)'
;MKLQESQISIMLSQIQPHFIYNTLGTIERMCLKDPEQTFDLVRNFSLYLRGNFSELDSVAPIRFAEELKHVEYYVNIEKVRFPDMNIEYDLEATEFVLPALSVQPLVENAIKHGLMRLESGGSVVIHSYETPTHFCVAVIDDGVG
;
A
#
# COMPACT_ATOMS: atom_id res chain seq x y z
N MET A 1 -21.22 21.66 -0.23
CA MET A 1 -20.86 21.13 -1.56
C MET A 1 -19.42 21.37 -1.94
N LYS A 2 -18.94 22.62 -1.90
CA LYS A 2 -17.54 22.92 -2.25
C LYS A 2 -16.53 22.26 -1.31
N LEU A 3 -16.85 22.14 -0.02
CA LEU A 3 -15.99 21.48 0.96
C LEU A 3 -15.85 19.98 0.69
N GLN A 4 -16.92 19.32 0.30
CA GLN A 4 -16.88 17.90 -0.02
C GLN A 4 -16.08 17.63 -1.31
N GLU A 5 -16.26 18.48 -2.30
CA GLU A 5 -15.50 18.38 -3.55
C GLU A 5 -14.01 18.60 -3.30
N SER A 6 -13.65 19.55 -2.43
CA SER A 6 -12.26 19.82 -2.07
C SER A 6 -11.66 18.65 -1.30
N GLN A 7 -12.42 18.02 -0.40
CA GLN A 7 -11.96 16.84 0.34
C GLN A 7 -11.73 15.66 -0.59
N ILE A 8 -12.64 15.40 -1.50
CA ILE A 8 -12.50 14.33 -2.48
C ILE A 8 -11.28 14.58 -3.38
N SER A 9 -11.08 15.81 -3.82
CA SER A 9 -9.93 16.22 -4.62
C SER A 9 -8.61 15.97 -3.87
N ILE A 10 -8.56 16.32 -2.59
CA ILE A 10 -7.37 16.10 -1.75
C ILE A 10 -7.12 14.61 -1.59
N MET A 11 -8.16 13.82 -1.33
CA MET A 11 -8.05 12.37 -1.18
C MET A 11 -7.51 11.72 -2.45
N LEU A 12 -8.07 12.08 -3.61
CA LEU A 12 -7.63 11.54 -4.89
C LEU A 12 -6.21 11.98 -5.23
N SER A 13 -5.79 13.19 -4.83
CA SER A 13 -4.44 13.66 -5.10
C SER A 13 -3.38 12.91 -4.30
N GLN A 14 -3.74 12.30 -3.18
CA GLN A 14 -2.83 11.49 -2.38
C GLN A 14 -2.68 10.06 -2.92
N ILE A 15 -3.62 9.62 -3.75
CA ILE A 15 -3.50 8.37 -4.47
C ILE A 15 -2.89 8.69 -5.83
N GLN A 16 -1.79 8.05 -6.17
CA GLN A 16 -1.11 8.31 -7.44
C GLN A 16 -2.04 7.98 -8.61
N PRO A 17 -2.28 8.92 -9.53
CA PRO A 17 -3.15 8.64 -10.69
C PRO A 17 -2.70 7.43 -11.50
N HIS A 18 -1.40 7.24 -11.63
CA HIS A 18 -0.81 6.07 -12.29
C HIS A 18 -1.28 4.77 -11.67
N PHE A 19 -1.35 4.70 -10.35
CA PHE A 19 -1.78 3.50 -9.65
C PHE A 19 -3.23 3.18 -9.98
N ILE A 20 -4.10 4.19 -10.00
CA ILE A 20 -5.51 4.01 -10.34
C ILE A 20 -5.66 3.51 -11.77
N TYR A 21 -5.03 4.19 -12.73
CA TYR A 21 -5.12 3.81 -14.14
C TYR A 21 -4.53 2.43 -14.41
N ASN A 22 -3.40 2.12 -13.79
CA ASN A 22 -2.76 0.82 -13.96
C ASN A 22 -3.61 -0.30 -13.40
N THR A 23 -4.25 -0.08 -12.25
CA THR A 23 -5.14 -1.07 -11.63
C THR A 23 -6.37 -1.30 -12.49
N LEU A 24 -7.01 -0.24 -12.98
CA LEU A 24 -8.17 -0.35 -13.86
C LEU A 24 -7.80 -1.05 -15.17
N GLY A 25 -6.64 -0.74 -15.74
CA GLY A 25 -6.15 -1.41 -16.94
C GLY A 25 -5.91 -2.90 -16.73
N THR A 26 -5.38 -3.27 -15.58
CA THR A 26 -5.18 -4.67 -15.20
C THR A 26 -6.52 -5.40 -15.08
N ILE A 27 -7.49 -4.76 -14.44
CA ILE A 27 -8.86 -5.31 -14.33
C ILE A 27 -9.44 -5.57 -15.71
N GLU A 28 -9.31 -4.59 -16.59
CA GLU A 28 -9.83 -4.70 -17.97
C GLU A 28 -9.22 -5.89 -18.70
N ARG A 29 -7.90 -6.06 -18.62
CA ARG A 29 -7.21 -7.15 -19.31
C ARG A 29 -7.55 -8.53 -18.72
N MET A 30 -7.81 -8.60 -17.42
CA MET A 30 -8.01 -9.87 -16.72
C MET A 30 -9.45 -10.32 -16.64
N CYS A 31 -10.41 -9.40 -16.77
CA CYS A 31 -11.80 -9.70 -16.42
C CYS A 31 -12.42 -10.83 -17.25
N LEU A 32 -11.98 -11.03 -18.47
CA LEU A 32 -12.46 -12.12 -19.33
C LEU A 32 -11.59 -13.36 -19.26
N LYS A 33 -10.34 -13.23 -18.84
CA LYS A 33 -9.38 -14.34 -18.80
C LYS A 33 -9.38 -15.05 -17.46
N ASP A 34 -9.48 -14.30 -16.37
CA ASP A 34 -9.42 -14.86 -15.02
C ASP A 34 -10.38 -14.05 -14.11
N PRO A 35 -11.68 -14.39 -14.17
CA PRO A 35 -12.66 -13.67 -13.36
C PRO A 35 -12.44 -13.76 -11.87
N GLU A 36 -11.92 -14.88 -11.36
CA GLU A 36 -11.69 -15.07 -9.92
C GLU A 36 -10.59 -14.14 -9.42
N GLN A 37 -9.45 -14.09 -10.14
CA GLN A 37 -8.36 -13.21 -9.78
C GLN A 37 -8.78 -11.74 -9.93
N THR A 38 -9.60 -11.44 -10.92
CA THR A 38 -10.13 -10.09 -11.11
C THR A 38 -11.03 -9.69 -9.94
N PHE A 39 -11.86 -10.61 -9.46
CA PHE A 39 -12.69 -10.35 -8.28
C PHE A 39 -11.84 -9.99 -7.08
N ASP A 40 -10.79 -10.75 -6.80
CA ASP A 40 -9.89 -10.48 -5.69
C ASP A 40 -9.17 -9.14 -5.86
N LEU A 41 -8.76 -8.81 -7.07
CA LEU A 41 -8.12 -7.54 -7.37
C LEU A 41 -9.05 -6.35 -7.12
N VAL A 42 -10.29 -6.43 -7.59
CA VAL A 42 -11.29 -5.39 -7.37
C VAL A 42 -11.57 -5.23 -5.88
N ARG A 43 -11.66 -6.34 -5.16
CA ARG A 43 -11.90 -6.31 -3.71
C ARG A 43 -10.76 -5.61 -2.97
N ASN A 44 -9.52 -5.97 -3.25
CA ASN A 44 -8.36 -5.34 -2.65
C ASN A 44 -8.30 -3.84 -2.99
N PHE A 45 -8.61 -3.50 -4.23
CA PHE A 45 -8.63 -2.11 -4.67
C PHE A 45 -9.70 -1.29 -3.94
N SER A 46 -10.89 -1.85 -3.79
CA SER A 46 -11.98 -1.21 -3.05
C SER A 46 -11.61 -0.98 -1.59
N LEU A 47 -11.01 -1.98 -0.96
CA LEU A 47 -10.57 -1.88 0.44
C LEU A 47 -9.44 -0.86 0.61
N TYR A 48 -8.52 -0.83 -0.34
CA TYR A 48 -7.45 0.17 -0.35
C TYR A 48 -8.00 1.59 -0.45
N LEU A 49 -8.91 1.83 -1.37
CA LEU A 49 -9.52 3.16 -1.54
C LEU A 49 -10.31 3.58 -0.31
N ARG A 50 -11.09 2.65 0.24
CA ARG A 50 -11.91 2.92 1.42
C ARG A 50 -11.04 3.28 2.62
N GLY A 51 -9.95 2.55 2.82
CA GLY A 51 -9.02 2.83 3.91
C GLY A 51 -8.36 4.20 3.76
N ASN A 52 -7.91 4.55 2.58
CA ASN A 52 -7.31 5.86 2.33
C ASN A 52 -8.28 6.99 2.66
N PHE A 53 -9.54 6.85 2.25
CA PHE A 53 -10.54 7.89 2.50
C PHE A 53 -10.88 8.01 3.99
N SER A 54 -11.01 6.89 4.68
CA SER A 54 -11.32 6.88 6.11
C SER A 54 -10.19 7.50 6.94
N GLU A 55 -8.94 7.20 6.60
CA GLU A 55 -7.78 7.63 7.37
C GLU A 55 -7.46 9.12 7.17
N LEU A 56 -7.80 9.69 6.03
CA LEU A 56 -7.60 11.13 5.78
C LEU A 56 -8.48 12.01 6.66
N ASP A 57 -9.63 11.51 7.08
CA ASP A 57 -10.54 12.24 7.96
C ASP A 57 -10.19 12.05 9.44
N SER A 58 -9.28 11.12 9.76
CA SER A 58 -8.95 10.81 11.14
C SER A 58 -7.61 11.45 11.53
N VAL A 59 -7.64 12.24 12.61
CA VAL A 59 -6.44 12.84 13.21
C VAL A 59 -5.86 11.91 14.28
N ALA A 60 -6.64 10.94 14.75
CA ALA A 60 -6.24 10.04 15.81
C ALA A 60 -5.24 8.99 15.30
N PRO A 61 -4.25 8.60 16.12
CA PRO A 61 -3.37 7.49 15.76
C PRO A 61 -4.16 6.20 15.56
N ILE A 62 -3.65 5.34 14.70
CA ILE A 62 -4.24 4.03 14.44
C ILE A 62 -3.29 2.94 14.93
N ARG A 63 -3.83 1.74 15.09
CA ARG A 63 -3.02 0.59 15.48
C ARG A 63 -2.13 0.17 14.30
N PHE A 64 -0.91 -0.26 14.63
CA PHE A 64 0.03 -0.72 13.61
C PHE A 64 -0.56 -1.84 12.76
N ALA A 65 -1.32 -2.74 13.37
CA ALA A 65 -1.99 -3.83 12.64
C ALA A 65 -2.95 -3.31 11.56
N GLU A 66 -3.63 -2.20 11.81
CA GLU A 66 -4.52 -1.58 10.83
C GLU A 66 -3.75 -0.96 9.67
N GLU A 67 -2.64 -0.30 9.98
CA GLU A 67 -1.77 0.28 8.94
C GLU A 67 -1.17 -0.83 8.08
N LEU A 68 -0.71 -1.94 8.68
CA LEU A 68 -0.19 -3.09 7.93
C LEU A 68 -1.23 -3.70 7.01
N LYS A 69 -2.46 -3.81 7.48
CA LYS A 69 -3.54 -4.36 6.67
C LYS A 69 -3.76 -3.51 5.42
N HIS A 70 -3.69 -2.20 5.59
CA HIS A 70 -3.81 -1.25 4.48
C HIS A 70 -2.64 -1.40 3.50
N VAL A 71 -1.43 -1.58 4.02
CA VAL A 71 -0.26 -1.87 3.20
C VAL A 71 -0.44 -3.16 2.40
N GLU A 72 -1.00 -4.19 3.03
CA GLU A 72 -1.25 -5.48 2.38
C GLU A 72 -2.20 -5.35 1.19
N TYR A 73 -3.23 -4.51 1.28
CA TYR A 73 -4.12 -4.27 0.15
C TYR A 73 -3.35 -3.72 -1.05
N TYR A 74 -2.50 -2.74 -0.82
CA TYR A 74 -1.67 -2.17 -1.88
C TYR A 74 -0.70 -3.19 -2.47
N VAL A 75 -0.01 -3.93 -1.61
CA VAL A 75 0.94 -4.96 -2.03
C VAL A 75 0.26 -6.04 -2.88
N ASN A 76 -0.92 -6.50 -2.46
CA ASN A 76 -1.66 -7.52 -3.20
C ASN A 76 -2.06 -7.04 -4.59
N ILE A 77 -2.41 -5.76 -4.73
CA ILE A 77 -2.74 -5.18 -6.03
C ILE A 77 -1.50 -5.14 -6.93
N GLU A 78 -0.38 -4.67 -6.40
CA GLU A 78 0.84 -4.56 -7.20
C GLU A 78 1.44 -5.91 -7.56
N LYS A 79 1.25 -6.94 -6.74
CA LYS A 79 1.71 -8.30 -7.03
C LYS A 79 1.05 -8.91 -8.27
N VAL A 80 -0.16 -8.46 -8.60
CA VAL A 80 -0.82 -8.93 -9.83
C VAL A 80 -0.05 -8.47 -11.06
N ARG A 81 0.47 -7.23 -11.02
CA ARG A 81 1.27 -6.68 -12.12
C ARG A 81 2.72 -7.13 -12.08
N PHE A 82 3.26 -7.36 -10.89
CA PHE A 82 4.66 -7.72 -10.67
C PHE A 82 4.73 -8.99 -9.82
N PRO A 83 4.41 -10.15 -10.41
CA PRO A 83 4.33 -11.40 -9.64
C PRO A 83 5.66 -11.86 -9.03
N ASP A 84 6.78 -11.40 -9.58
CA ASP A 84 8.10 -11.77 -9.07
C ASP A 84 8.56 -10.91 -7.90
N MET A 85 7.77 -9.91 -7.54
CA MET A 85 8.04 -9.05 -6.41
C MET A 85 7.86 -9.82 -5.10
N ASN A 86 8.83 -9.71 -4.19
CA ASN A 86 8.79 -10.38 -2.90
C ASN A 86 8.66 -9.35 -1.77
N ILE A 87 7.65 -9.52 -0.93
CA ILE A 87 7.43 -8.66 0.23
C ILE A 87 7.52 -9.53 1.48
N GLU A 88 8.41 -9.17 2.39
CA GLU A 88 8.60 -9.88 3.65
C GLU A 88 8.22 -8.98 4.82
N TYR A 89 7.62 -9.59 5.82
CA TYR A 89 7.21 -8.91 7.05
C TYR A 89 8.00 -9.49 8.22
N ASP A 90 8.93 -8.71 8.75
CA ASP A 90 9.72 -9.09 9.93
C ASP A 90 9.24 -8.23 11.10
N LEU A 91 8.24 -8.73 11.82
CA LEU A 91 7.52 -7.97 12.83
C LEU A 91 7.90 -8.44 14.24
N GLU A 92 8.87 -7.77 14.83
CA GLU A 92 9.28 -8.03 16.22
C GLU A 92 8.40 -7.27 17.20
N ALA A 93 7.90 -6.10 16.83
CA ALA A 93 6.97 -5.30 17.63
C ALA A 93 5.69 -5.07 16.84
N THR A 94 4.54 -5.33 17.46
CA THR A 94 3.23 -5.20 16.79
C THR A 94 2.21 -4.41 17.61
N GLU A 95 2.43 -4.25 18.91
CA GLU A 95 1.46 -3.64 19.82
C GLU A 95 1.80 -2.16 20.07
N PHE A 96 1.54 -1.33 19.08
CA PHE A 96 1.71 0.11 19.19
C PHE A 96 0.79 0.84 18.23
N VAL A 97 0.68 2.15 18.43
CA VAL A 97 -0.10 3.04 17.57
C VAL A 97 0.84 4.01 16.86
N LEU A 98 0.41 4.51 15.72
CA LEU A 98 1.17 5.48 14.92
C LEU A 98 0.20 6.33 14.12
N PRO A 99 0.63 7.49 13.59
CA PRO A 99 -0.23 8.25 12.71
C PRO A 99 -0.59 7.44 11.46
N ALA A 100 -1.84 7.55 11.02
CA ALA A 100 -2.30 6.90 9.81
C ALA A 100 -1.45 7.30 8.61
N LEU A 101 -1.24 6.36 7.69
CA LEU A 101 -0.47 6.58 6.47
C LEU A 101 1.00 6.96 6.74
N SER A 102 1.58 6.44 7.82
CA SER A 102 2.99 6.63 8.14
C SER A 102 3.89 5.64 7.40
N VAL A 103 3.46 4.39 7.29
CA VAL A 103 4.24 3.30 6.70
C VAL A 103 3.92 3.13 5.22
N GLN A 104 2.66 3.25 4.85
CA GLN A 104 2.21 3.01 3.48
C GLN A 104 2.99 3.80 2.42
N PRO A 105 3.21 5.12 2.57
CA PRO A 105 3.98 5.84 1.55
C PRO A 105 5.41 5.33 1.39
N LEU A 106 6.02 4.84 2.47
CA LEU A 106 7.37 4.27 2.41
C LEU A 106 7.38 2.98 1.59
N VAL A 107 6.37 2.13 1.78
CA VAL A 107 6.23 0.89 1.02
C VAL A 107 5.93 1.20 -0.45
N GLU A 108 5.03 2.13 -0.71
CA GLU A 108 4.72 2.55 -2.08
C GLU A 108 5.95 3.07 -2.80
N ASN A 109 6.76 3.89 -2.14
CA ASN A 109 8.00 4.40 -2.71
C ASN A 109 9.02 3.29 -2.96
N ALA A 110 9.17 2.35 -2.02
CA ALA A 110 10.10 1.24 -2.17
C ALA A 110 9.72 0.38 -3.38
N ILE A 111 8.44 0.10 -3.56
CA ILE A 111 7.96 -0.67 -4.70
C ILE A 111 8.14 0.12 -6.00
N LYS A 112 7.69 1.35 -6.02
CA LYS A 112 7.70 2.18 -7.24
C LYS A 112 9.12 2.51 -7.70
N HIS A 113 10.00 2.91 -6.79
CA HIS A 113 11.33 3.38 -7.15
C HIS A 113 12.40 2.28 -7.10
N GLY A 114 12.18 1.27 -6.28
CA GLY A 114 13.12 0.15 -6.14
C GLY A 114 12.79 -1.01 -7.06
N LEU A 115 11.65 -1.64 -6.86
CA LEU A 115 11.34 -2.93 -7.48
C LEU A 115 10.87 -2.84 -8.92
N MET A 116 10.11 -1.81 -9.28
CA MET A 116 9.59 -1.68 -10.65
C MET A 116 10.67 -1.44 -11.69
N ARG A 117 11.87 -1.08 -11.26
CA ARG A 117 13.02 -0.87 -12.15
C ARG A 117 13.87 -2.11 -12.36
N LEU A 118 13.57 -3.19 -11.63
CA LEU A 118 14.30 -4.44 -11.72
C LEU A 118 13.55 -5.44 -12.61
N GLU A 119 14.20 -5.94 -13.65
CA GLU A 119 13.58 -6.93 -14.55
C GLU A 119 13.35 -8.26 -13.85
N SER A 120 14.17 -8.59 -12.87
CA SER A 120 14.11 -9.85 -12.14
C SER A 120 13.21 -9.80 -10.91
N GLY A 121 12.45 -8.72 -10.74
CA GLY A 121 11.70 -8.50 -9.51
C GLY A 121 12.59 -7.87 -8.45
N GLY A 122 12.29 -8.11 -7.19
CA GLY A 122 13.06 -7.58 -6.07
C GLY A 122 12.37 -7.87 -4.77
N SER A 123 12.97 -7.44 -3.68
CA SER A 123 12.44 -7.68 -2.33
C SER A 123 12.30 -6.40 -1.54
N VAL A 124 11.22 -6.32 -0.77
CA VAL A 124 11.03 -5.30 0.25
C VAL A 124 10.78 -6.01 1.56
N VAL A 125 11.47 -5.58 2.61
CA VAL A 125 11.27 -6.08 3.97
C VAL A 125 10.68 -4.96 4.79
N ILE A 126 9.56 -5.25 5.45
CA ILE A 126 8.94 -4.34 6.42
C ILE A 126 9.31 -4.86 7.79
N HIS A 127 10.16 -4.13 8.49
CA HIS A 127 10.69 -4.54 9.79
C HIS A 127 10.19 -3.61 10.88
N SER A 128 9.58 -4.18 11.92
CA SER A 128 9.18 -3.43 13.11
C SER A 128 9.89 -3.97 14.34
N TYR A 129 10.36 -3.07 15.18
CA TYR A 129 11.11 -3.42 16.39
C TYR A 129 10.95 -2.33 17.45
N GLU A 130 11.36 -2.66 18.66
CA GLU A 130 11.27 -1.76 19.80
C GLU A 130 12.67 -1.46 20.33
N THR A 131 12.92 -0.18 20.63
CA THR A 131 14.09 0.26 21.37
C THR A 131 13.64 0.68 22.77
N PRO A 132 14.57 0.95 23.72
CA PRO A 132 14.15 1.41 25.04
C PRO A 132 13.31 2.69 25.05
N THR A 133 13.34 3.47 23.96
CA THR A 133 12.65 4.76 23.89
C THR A 133 11.61 4.86 22.79
N HIS A 134 11.63 3.97 21.78
CA HIS A 134 10.77 4.10 20.59
C HIS A 134 10.33 2.77 20.03
N PHE A 135 9.19 2.77 19.37
CA PHE A 135 8.83 1.75 18.38
C PHE A 135 9.31 2.23 17.03
N CYS A 136 9.90 1.34 16.26
CA CYS A 136 10.52 1.67 14.98
C CYS A 136 9.96 0.78 13.87
N VAL A 137 9.76 1.38 12.71
CA VAL A 137 9.38 0.65 11.50
C VAL A 137 10.36 1.03 10.40
N ALA A 138 10.97 0.04 9.80
CA ALA A 138 11.90 0.23 8.68
C ALA A 138 11.35 -0.47 7.45
N VAL A 139 11.47 0.19 6.31
CA VAL A 139 11.13 -0.38 5.00
C VAL A 139 12.43 -0.45 4.22
N ILE A 140 12.85 -1.67 3.90
CA ILE A 140 14.16 -1.95 3.29
C ILE A 140 13.93 -2.60 1.93
N ASP A 141 14.44 -1.98 0.88
CA ASP A 141 14.39 -2.57 -0.46
C ASP A 141 15.79 -2.89 -0.97
N ASP A 142 15.87 -3.84 -1.90
CA ASP A 142 17.09 -4.22 -2.60
C ASP A 142 17.15 -3.66 -4.02
N GLY A 143 16.33 -2.64 -4.27
CA GLY A 143 16.27 -2.01 -5.57
C GLY A 143 17.46 -1.09 -5.86
N VAL A 144 17.35 -0.36 -6.96
CA VAL A 144 18.34 0.63 -7.37
C VAL A 144 18.17 1.85 -6.46
N GLY A 145 18.90 1.85 -5.37
CA GLY A 145 18.75 2.84 -4.31
C GLY A 145 19.20 4.23 -4.63
#